data_873562a95a69ee554adf86f6b7c59a3e
#
_entry.id   873562a95a69ee554adf86f6b7c59a3e
#
_cell.length_a   1.000
_cell.length_b   1.000
_cell.length_c   1.000
_cell.angle_alpha   90.00
_cell.angle_beta   90.00
_cell.angle_gamma   90.00
#
_symmetry.space_group_name_H-M   'P 1'
#
loop_
_entity.id
_entity.type
_entity.pdbx_description
1 polymer ?
#
loop_
_entity_poly.entity_id
_entity_poly.type
_entity_poly.pdbx_seq_one_letter_code
_entity_poly.pdbx_strand_id
1 'polypeptide(L)'
;MNTKILFSSIFLCFFCLAKMQAQEVLTIEDAMKIALENNFEIKIAKNNSKISETNVTIGNAGMLPVATASVTDNNSIQNSDQTRQDGTSTSLDNAKNNSLNYGVSIGWTIFDGMKMFARHDQLKELQKLGDSELKRTILFKIGQVNSAYYDLFQQQQQLAALDTTIVISNQRLTLAKNRFTIGKASKLEVLNAQVDLNSDQVALLRQKESYANAKILLNQYLARDPKIDFKVTDQVTVDSKLVLADLINLAQKQNQALETQIINKRVAELQLKQVKADRYPVVRLSSGYNFAESESSLGFTSATSSRGLNYGFNATLNIFDGFNQHRNEKVAKLQIENSQIAIEQQNMILNSQLSIAFQTYLTNLELIDLEEDNEAIARQNLQITLDKFKIGTITTIDFRTAQLNYVNAKVRYSNAQYEAKLSEIALKELAGNINF
;
A
#
# COMPACT_ATOMS: atom_id res chain seq x y z
N MET A 1 0.02 -58.16 -37.62
CA MET A 1 1.23 -57.69 -36.90
C MET A 1 1.52 -56.27 -37.41
N ASN A 2 1.62 -55.27 -36.56
CA ASN A 2 2.05 -53.88 -36.79
C ASN A 2 1.10 -52.71 -36.54
N THR A 3 -0.06 -52.90 -35.95
CA THR A 3 -0.84 -51.73 -35.48
C THR A 3 -0.48 -51.26 -34.05
N LYS A 4 0.08 -52.15 -33.20
CA LYS A 4 0.52 -51.80 -31.83
C LYS A 4 1.82 -51.01 -31.76
N ILE A 5 2.71 -51.18 -32.76
CA ILE A 5 3.99 -50.45 -32.83
C ILE A 5 3.77 -49.01 -33.29
N LEU A 6 2.81 -48.78 -34.21
CA LEU A 6 2.47 -47.44 -34.68
C LEU A 6 1.83 -46.57 -33.56
N PHE A 7 0.97 -47.17 -32.72
CA PHE A 7 0.36 -46.50 -31.59
C PHE A 7 1.38 -46.18 -30.47
N SER A 8 2.36 -47.05 -30.25
CA SER A 8 3.43 -46.80 -29.25
C SER A 8 4.40 -45.70 -29.70
N SER A 9 4.68 -45.56 -31.00
CA SER A 9 5.54 -44.51 -31.55
C SER A 9 4.84 -43.16 -31.55
N ILE A 10 3.54 -43.08 -31.79
CA ILE A 10 2.76 -41.84 -31.71
C ILE A 10 2.62 -41.37 -30.25
N PHE A 11 2.47 -42.29 -29.30
CA PHE A 11 2.40 -41.94 -27.85
C PHE A 11 3.75 -41.47 -27.30
N LEU A 12 4.87 -41.98 -27.81
CA LEU A 12 6.22 -41.55 -27.42
C LEU A 12 6.58 -40.18 -28.03
N CYS A 13 6.10 -39.86 -29.25
CA CYS A 13 6.26 -38.50 -29.81
C CYS A 13 5.39 -37.45 -29.12
N PHE A 14 4.23 -37.83 -28.59
CA PHE A 14 3.38 -36.89 -27.86
C PHE A 14 3.91 -36.54 -26.44
N PHE A 15 4.74 -37.42 -25.86
CA PHE A 15 5.38 -37.20 -24.56
C PHE A 15 6.66 -36.36 -24.68
N CYS A 16 7.27 -36.28 -25.86
CA CYS A 16 8.42 -35.37 -26.13
C CYS A 16 8.03 -33.92 -26.43
N LEU A 17 6.74 -33.60 -26.55
CA LEU A 17 6.21 -32.23 -26.48
C LEU A 17 6.12 -31.71 -25.05
N ALA A 18 6.78 -32.37 -24.08
CA ALA A 18 6.95 -31.89 -22.73
C ALA A 18 7.73 -30.58 -22.76
N LYS A 19 6.99 -29.49 -22.77
CA LYS A 19 7.36 -28.18 -22.24
C LYS A 19 8.87 -27.83 -22.37
N MET A 20 9.29 -27.37 -23.53
CA MET A 20 10.23 -26.27 -23.55
C MET A 20 9.54 -25.12 -22.83
N GLN A 21 9.70 -25.04 -21.52
CA GLN A 21 9.44 -23.81 -20.79
C GLN A 21 10.51 -22.83 -21.31
N ALA A 22 10.19 -22.14 -22.40
CA ALA A 22 10.87 -20.91 -22.69
C ALA A 22 10.74 -20.09 -21.42
N GLN A 23 11.84 -19.72 -20.80
CA GLN A 23 11.84 -18.87 -19.61
C GLN A 23 11.01 -17.65 -19.96
N GLU A 24 9.90 -17.44 -19.24
CA GLU A 24 8.97 -16.35 -19.51
C GLU A 24 9.74 -15.02 -19.37
N VAL A 25 9.72 -14.20 -20.41
CA VAL A 25 10.27 -12.85 -20.34
C VAL A 25 9.16 -11.96 -19.80
N LEU A 26 9.34 -11.50 -18.58
CA LEU A 26 8.41 -10.59 -17.92
C LEU A 26 8.73 -9.16 -18.35
N THR A 27 7.76 -8.46 -18.96
CA THR A 27 7.87 -7.03 -19.22
C THR A 27 7.44 -6.21 -18.01
N ILE A 28 7.81 -4.93 -17.98
CA ILE A 28 7.40 -4.07 -16.88
C ILE A 28 5.88 -3.84 -16.89
N GLU A 29 5.27 -3.75 -18.08
CA GLU A 29 3.84 -3.59 -18.27
C GLU A 29 3.08 -4.82 -17.74
N ASP A 30 3.58 -6.03 -18.03
CA ASP A 30 2.99 -7.26 -17.51
C ASP A 30 3.13 -7.36 -15.98
N ALA A 31 4.29 -6.98 -15.45
CA ALA A 31 4.51 -6.94 -14.00
C ALA A 31 3.53 -5.99 -13.30
N MET A 32 3.36 -4.78 -13.84
CA MET A 32 2.38 -3.82 -13.31
C MET A 32 0.95 -4.35 -13.39
N LYS A 33 0.56 -4.96 -14.49
CA LYS A 33 -0.77 -5.54 -14.66
C LYS A 33 -1.03 -6.65 -13.65
N ILE A 34 -0.09 -7.58 -13.50
CA ILE A 34 -0.18 -8.66 -12.52
C ILE A 34 -0.32 -8.11 -11.09
N ALA A 35 0.47 -7.07 -10.75
CA ALA A 35 0.40 -6.43 -9.43
C ALA A 35 -0.96 -5.77 -9.19
N LEU A 36 -1.50 -5.04 -10.17
CA LEU A 36 -2.81 -4.39 -10.06
C LEU A 36 -3.96 -5.39 -9.84
N GLU A 37 -3.86 -6.57 -10.44
CA GLU A 37 -4.87 -7.62 -10.33
C GLU A 37 -4.72 -8.45 -9.04
N ASN A 38 -3.49 -8.73 -8.62
CA ASN A 38 -3.22 -9.75 -7.62
C ASN A 38 -2.75 -9.21 -6.27
N ASN A 39 -2.08 -8.05 -6.22
CA ASN A 39 -1.47 -7.54 -4.99
C ASN A 39 -2.48 -7.43 -3.85
N PHE A 40 -2.14 -8.03 -2.71
CA PHE A 40 -3.04 -8.12 -1.55
C PHE A 40 -3.34 -6.76 -0.94
N GLU A 41 -2.38 -5.85 -0.88
CA GLU A 41 -2.59 -4.53 -0.30
C GLU A 41 -3.49 -3.66 -1.19
N ILE A 42 -3.40 -3.78 -2.51
CA ILE A 42 -4.32 -3.14 -3.45
C ILE A 42 -5.74 -3.70 -3.26
N LYS A 43 -5.89 -5.02 -3.10
CA LYS A 43 -7.20 -5.65 -2.81
C LYS A 43 -7.79 -5.17 -1.49
N ILE A 44 -6.97 -5.04 -0.44
CA ILE A 44 -7.40 -4.49 0.86
C ILE A 44 -7.81 -3.03 0.70
N ALA A 45 -7.01 -2.20 0.02
CA ALA A 45 -7.33 -0.79 -0.21
C ALA A 45 -8.64 -0.63 -1.02
N LYS A 46 -8.87 -1.49 -2.03
CA LYS A 46 -10.13 -1.53 -2.78
C LYS A 46 -11.33 -1.89 -1.90
N ASN A 47 -11.17 -2.84 -0.98
CA ASN A 47 -12.21 -3.17 -0.02
C ASN A 47 -12.48 -2.01 0.95
N ASN A 48 -11.44 -1.29 1.40
CA ASN A 48 -11.59 -0.12 2.27
C ASN A 48 -12.32 1.04 1.57
N SER A 49 -12.01 1.31 0.29
CA SER A 49 -12.76 2.26 -0.53
C SER A 49 -14.23 1.84 -0.64
N LYS A 50 -14.51 0.55 -0.90
CA LYS A 50 -15.87 0.02 -0.95
C LYS A 50 -16.61 0.08 0.39
N ILE A 51 -15.90 -0.08 1.53
CA ILE A 51 -16.48 0.13 2.87
C ILE A 51 -16.89 1.60 3.02
N SER A 52 -16.04 2.55 2.60
CA SER A 52 -16.36 3.97 2.65
C SER A 52 -17.57 4.31 1.77
N GLU A 53 -17.66 3.74 0.58
CA GLU A 53 -18.81 3.85 -0.32
C GLU A 53 -20.08 3.28 0.32
N THR A 54 -20.01 2.08 0.91
CA THR A 54 -21.13 1.41 1.56
C THR A 54 -21.68 2.22 2.76
N ASN A 55 -20.82 3.00 3.40
CA ASN A 55 -21.21 3.88 4.50
C ASN A 55 -22.01 5.12 4.06
N VAL A 56 -22.04 5.47 2.76
CA VAL A 56 -22.81 6.61 2.23
C VAL A 56 -24.27 6.23 2.07
N THR A 57 -24.97 6.19 3.17
CA THR A 57 -26.41 5.88 3.18
C THR A 57 -27.19 6.92 3.98
N ILE A 58 -28.43 7.15 3.61
CA ILE A 58 -29.37 8.01 4.35
C ILE A 58 -29.65 7.45 5.75
N GLY A 59 -29.56 6.11 5.92
CA GLY A 59 -29.67 5.45 7.22
C GLY A 59 -28.50 5.81 8.15
N ASN A 60 -27.25 5.70 7.66
CA ASN A 60 -26.07 6.07 8.42
C ASN A 60 -25.99 7.59 8.71
N ALA A 61 -26.61 8.40 7.85
CA ALA A 61 -26.78 9.83 8.10
C ALA A 61 -27.81 10.16 9.21
N GLY A 62 -28.63 9.19 9.62
CA GLY A 62 -29.65 9.36 10.64
C GLY A 62 -31.00 9.85 10.12
N MET A 63 -31.27 9.75 8.81
CA MET A 63 -32.51 10.22 8.18
C MET A 63 -33.65 9.20 8.22
N LEU A 64 -33.33 7.92 8.49
CA LEU A 64 -34.35 6.86 8.51
C LEU A 64 -34.85 6.56 9.92
N PRO A 65 -36.09 6.07 10.07
CA PRO A 65 -36.56 5.56 11.34
C PRO A 65 -35.81 4.28 11.75
N VAL A 66 -35.74 4.07 13.07
CA VAL A 66 -35.20 2.85 13.68
C VAL A 66 -36.33 2.12 14.38
N ALA A 67 -36.51 0.85 14.02
CA ALA A 67 -37.46 -0.03 14.72
C ALA A 67 -36.68 -0.92 15.70
N THR A 68 -37.16 -0.99 16.94
CA THR A 68 -36.52 -1.74 18.02
C THR A 68 -37.58 -2.62 18.71
N ALA A 69 -37.30 -3.92 18.88
CA ALA A 69 -38.03 -4.80 19.75
C ALA A 69 -37.29 -4.90 21.08
N SER A 70 -38.04 -4.78 22.19
CA SER A 70 -37.45 -4.89 23.53
C SER A 70 -38.29 -5.81 24.40
N VAL A 71 -37.62 -6.52 25.31
CA VAL A 71 -38.19 -7.29 26.38
C VAL A 71 -37.41 -6.91 27.64
N THR A 72 -38.14 -6.48 28.66
CA THR A 72 -37.56 -6.11 29.96
C THR A 72 -38.32 -6.81 31.05
N ASP A 73 -37.64 -7.67 31.82
CA ASP A 73 -38.19 -8.36 32.99
C ASP A 73 -37.47 -7.85 34.23
N ASN A 74 -38.19 -7.20 35.10
CA ASN A 74 -37.68 -6.67 36.36
C ASN A 74 -38.36 -7.38 37.52
N ASN A 75 -37.58 -8.04 38.37
CA ASN A 75 -38.01 -8.74 39.54
C ASN A 75 -37.35 -8.14 40.78
N SER A 76 -38.14 -7.75 41.78
CA SER A 76 -37.62 -7.24 43.04
C SER A 76 -38.31 -7.88 44.24
N ILE A 77 -37.52 -8.11 45.29
CA ILE A 77 -37.99 -8.56 46.61
C ILE A 77 -37.51 -7.53 47.60
N GLN A 78 -38.45 -6.91 48.34
CA GLN A 78 -38.12 -5.84 49.28
C GLN A 78 -38.98 -5.90 50.50
N ASN A 79 -38.48 -5.43 51.65
CA ASN A 79 -39.33 -5.14 52.80
C ASN A 79 -39.92 -3.75 52.65
N SER A 80 -41.23 -3.59 52.88
CA SER A 80 -41.91 -2.32 52.66
C SER A 80 -42.86 -2.03 53.79
N ASP A 81 -42.68 -0.86 54.41
CA ASP A 81 -43.58 -0.29 55.38
C ASP A 81 -44.37 0.87 54.72
N GLN A 82 -45.66 0.75 54.63
CA GLN A 82 -46.54 1.76 54.02
C GLN A 82 -47.50 2.28 55.04
N THR A 83 -47.52 3.60 55.24
CA THR A 83 -48.55 4.30 56.06
C THR A 83 -49.44 5.09 55.10
N ARG A 84 -50.72 4.80 55.15
CA ARG A 84 -51.76 5.51 54.35
C ARG A 84 -52.14 6.84 54.96
N GLN A 85 -52.79 7.70 54.18
CA GLN A 85 -53.24 9.00 54.66
C GLN A 85 -54.25 8.93 55.81
N ASP A 86 -54.99 7.84 55.98
CA ASP A 86 -55.91 7.55 57.08
C ASP A 86 -55.17 7.07 58.36
N GLY A 87 -53.85 7.01 58.35
CA GLY A 87 -53.04 6.59 59.48
C GLY A 87 -52.84 5.05 59.58
N THR A 88 -53.41 4.25 58.69
CA THR A 88 -53.23 2.80 58.72
C THR A 88 -51.86 2.43 58.18
N SER A 89 -51.08 1.64 58.93
CA SER A 89 -49.75 1.14 58.53
C SER A 89 -49.83 -0.34 58.16
N THR A 90 -49.17 -0.69 57.06
CA THR A 90 -49.06 -2.04 56.60
C THR A 90 -47.53 -2.34 56.41
N SER A 91 -47.02 -3.32 57.09
CA SER A 91 -45.64 -3.82 56.93
C SER A 91 -45.68 -5.14 56.16
N LEU A 92 -44.87 -5.29 55.12
CA LEU A 92 -44.77 -6.49 54.33
C LEU A 92 -43.28 -6.85 54.18
N ASP A 93 -42.91 -7.98 54.72
CA ASP A 93 -41.58 -8.58 54.54
C ASP A 93 -41.55 -9.40 53.25
N ASN A 94 -40.43 -9.29 52.52
CA ASN A 94 -40.23 -10.02 51.25
C ASN A 94 -41.29 -9.76 50.17
N ALA A 95 -41.84 -8.56 50.15
CA ALA A 95 -42.82 -8.16 49.13
C ALA A 95 -42.19 -8.33 47.73
N LYS A 96 -42.84 -9.11 46.88
CA LYS A 96 -42.42 -9.39 45.52
C LYS A 96 -43.10 -8.42 44.56
N ASN A 97 -42.26 -7.84 43.67
CA ASN A 97 -42.74 -7.04 42.52
C ASN A 97 -42.07 -7.57 41.27
N ASN A 98 -42.85 -8.08 40.35
CA ASN A 98 -42.42 -8.56 39.07
C ASN A 98 -43.04 -7.68 37.99
N SER A 99 -42.25 -7.25 36.99
CA SER A 99 -42.80 -6.52 35.85
C SER A 99 -42.13 -6.99 34.56
N LEU A 100 -42.95 -7.46 33.63
CA LEU A 100 -42.54 -7.86 32.29
C LEU A 100 -43.12 -6.85 31.30
N ASN A 101 -42.21 -6.15 30.59
CA ASN A 101 -42.55 -5.22 29.54
C ASN A 101 -41.93 -5.70 28.23
N TYR A 102 -42.75 -5.84 27.18
CA TYR A 102 -42.25 -6.23 25.87
C TYR A 102 -43.04 -5.52 24.78
N GLY A 103 -42.37 -5.25 23.65
CA GLY A 103 -43.02 -4.55 22.55
C GLY A 103 -42.10 -4.19 21.41
N VAL A 104 -42.67 -3.53 20.42
CA VAL A 104 -41.93 -2.97 19.27
C VAL A 104 -42.17 -1.46 19.24
N SER A 105 -41.09 -0.70 19.10
CA SER A 105 -41.13 0.75 18.99
C SER A 105 -40.38 1.23 17.73
N ILE A 106 -40.89 2.33 17.16
CA ILE A 106 -40.26 3.03 16.02
C ILE A 106 -39.93 4.43 16.49
N GLY A 107 -38.67 4.82 16.33
CA GLY A 107 -38.21 6.18 16.58
C GLY A 107 -37.67 6.81 15.28
N TRP A 108 -38.09 8.03 14.98
CA TRP A 108 -37.66 8.75 13.79
C TRP A 108 -37.32 10.21 14.10
N THR A 109 -36.09 10.60 13.86
CA THR A 109 -35.69 12.00 13.91
C THR A 109 -36.06 12.66 12.59
N ILE A 110 -37.09 13.55 12.63
CA ILE A 110 -37.55 14.24 11.41
C ILE A 110 -36.88 15.59 11.20
N PHE A 111 -36.31 16.17 12.25
CA PHE A 111 -35.58 17.43 12.21
C PHE A 111 -34.52 17.44 13.32
N ASP A 112 -33.28 17.83 12.97
CA ASP A 112 -32.13 17.96 13.87
C ASP A 112 -31.26 19.18 13.53
N GLY A 113 -31.90 20.26 13.06
CA GLY A 113 -31.15 21.46 12.63
C GLY A 113 -30.36 21.28 11.34
N MET A 114 -30.77 20.35 10.48
CA MET A 114 -30.08 19.95 9.22
C MET A 114 -28.77 19.19 9.45
N LYS A 115 -28.52 18.67 10.66
CA LYS A 115 -27.33 17.90 11.01
C LYS A 115 -27.21 16.65 10.16
N MET A 116 -28.29 15.92 9.95
CA MET A 116 -28.33 14.70 9.15
C MET A 116 -27.90 14.92 7.69
N PHE A 117 -28.25 16.08 7.10
CA PHE A 117 -27.83 16.44 5.73
C PHE A 117 -26.33 16.75 5.68
N ALA A 118 -25.82 17.53 6.64
CA ALA A 118 -24.40 17.81 6.75
C ALA A 118 -23.59 16.51 6.99
N ARG A 119 -24.15 15.57 7.77
CA ARG A 119 -23.54 14.26 7.99
C ARG A 119 -23.54 13.41 6.72
N HIS A 120 -24.63 13.41 5.94
CA HIS A 120 -24.67 12.71 4.65
C HIS A 120 -23.63 13.24 3.66
N ASP A 121 -23.48 14.58 3.59
CA ASP A 121 -22.44 15.19 2.77
C ASP A 121 -21.03 14.86 3.29
N GLN A 122 -20.83 14.79 4.61
CA GLN A 122 -19.57 14.35 5.20
C GLN A 122 -19.24 12.90 4.82
N LEU A 123 -20.22 11.99 4.82
CA LEU A 123 -20.01 10.61 4.37
C LEU A 123 -19.57 10.53 2.92
N LYS A 124 -20.07 11.40 2.03
CA LYS A 124 -19.62 11.51 0.64
C LYS A 124 -18.15 11.97 0.54
N GLU A 125 -17.76 12.95 1.37
CA GLU A 125 -16.34 13.38 1.40
C GLU A 125 -15.43 12.28 1.96
N LEU A 126 -15.89 11.51 2.96
CA LEU A 126 -15.17 10.34 3.48
C LEU A 126 -15.05 9.20 2.44
N GLN A 127 -16.03 9.05 1.55
CA GLN A 127 -15.91 8.15 0.40
C GLN A 127 -14.78 8.61 -0.52
N LYS A 128 -14.74 9.90 -0.90
CA LYS A 128 -13.65 10.47 -1.72
C LYS A 128 -12.28 10.27 -1.06
N LEU A 129 -12.22 10.37 0.27
CA LEU A 129 -11.01 10.08 1.03
C LEU A 129 -10.57 8.62 0.85
N GLY A 130 -11.51 7.67 0.93
CA GLY A 130 -11.25 6.25 0.68
C GLY A 130 -10.76 5.98 -0.75
N ASP A 131 -11.30 6.68 -1.75
CA ASP A 131 -10.89 6.57 -3.15
C ASP A 131 -9.49 7.18 -3.38
N SER A 132 -9.18 8.30 -2.72
CA SER A 132 -7.84 8.92 -2.75
C SER A 132 -6.79 8.01 -2.12
N GLU A 133 -7.10 7.36 -0.99
CA GLU A 133 -6.23 6.37 -0.35
C GLU A 133 -6.00 5.12 -1.22
N LEU A 134 -7.02 4.64 -1.93
CA LEU A 134 -6.88 3.56 -2.89
C LEU A 134 -5.91 3.95 -4.01
N LYS A 135 -6.09 5.13 -4.63
CA LYS A 135 -5.19 5.64 -5.67
C LYS A 135 -3.76 5.76 -5.15
N ARG A 136 -3.57 6.31 -3.96
CA ARG A 136 -2.26 6.43 -3.31
C ARG A 136 -1.59 5.07 -3.11
N THR A 137 -2.36 4.07 -2.65
CA THR A 137 -1.86 2.70 -2.47
C THR A 137 -1.46 2.07 -3.80
N ILE A 138 -2.25 2.26 -4.85
CA ILE A 138 -1.93 1.78 -6.21
C ILE A 138 -0.63 2.40 -6.71
N LEU A 139 -0.48 3.73 -6.65
CA LEU A 139 0.73 4.43 -7.07
C LEU A 139 1.97 3.91 -6.34
N PHE A 140 1.89 3.84 -5.02
CA PHE A 140 2.99 3.35 -4.19
C PHE A 140 3.37 1.89 -4.52
N LYS A 141 2.39 0.99 -4.72
CA LYS A 141 2.67 -0.41 -5.07
C LYS A 141 3.24 -0.55 -6.47
N ILE A 142 2.76 0.23 -7.43
CA ILE A 142 3.36 0.27 -8.78
C ILE A 142 4.81 0.78 -8.70
N GLY A 143 5.08 1.83 -7.91
CA GLY A 143 6.43 2.32 -7.66
C GLY A 143 7.36 1.24 -7.09
N GLN A 144 6.86 0.45 -6.10
CA GLN A 144 7.60 -0.68 -5.53
C GLN A 144 7.88 -1.79 -6.56
N VAL A 145 6.89 -2.14 -7.40
CA VAL A 145 7.07 -3.14 -8.47
C VAL A 145 8.09 -2.67 -9.47
N ASN A 146 8.02 -1.40 -9.90
CA ASN A 146 8.99 -0.81 -10.81
C ASN A 146 10.41 -0.85 -10.23
N SER A 147 10.57 -0.41 -8.98
CA SER A 147 11.87 -0.43 -8.30
C SER A 147 12.45 -1.85 -8.21
N ALA A 148 11.64 -2.84 -7.83
CA ALA A 148 12.07 -4.24 -7.76
C ALA A 148 12.37 -4.85 -9.14
N TYR A 149 11.62 -4.44 -10.18
CA TYR A 149 11.85 -4.88 -11.54
C TYR A 149 13.21 -4.38 -12.08
N TYR A 150 13.51 -3.09 -11.87
CA TYR A 150 14.78 -2.51 -12.32
C TYR A 150 15.96 -2.92 -11.43
N ASP A 151 15.74 -3.21 -10.13
CA ASP A 151 16.77 -3.89 -9.33
C ASP A 151 17.10 -5.27 -9.91
N LEU A 152 16.09 -6.06 -10.26
CA LEU A 152 16.31 -7.37 -10.89
C LEU A 152 17.05 -7.24 -12.22
N PHE A 153 16.75 -6.22 -13.02
CA PHE A 153 17.50 -5.91 -14.25
C PHE A 153 18.98 -5.62 -13.93
N GLN A 154 19.26 -4.77 -12.94
CA GLN A 154 20.61 -4.46 -12.49
C GLN A 154 21.36 -5.73 -12.05
N GLN A 155 20.74 -6.57 -11.21
CA GLN A 155 21.32 -7.84 -10.77
C GLN A 155 21.61 -8.79 -11.95
N GLN A 156 20.76 -8.81 -12.98
CA GLN A 156 20.96 -9.59 -14.20
C GLN A 156 22.19 -9.12 -14.98
N GLN A 157 22.38 -7.80 -15.13
CA GLN A 157 23.54 -7.21 -15.80
C GLN A 157 24.85 -7.48 -15.05
N GLN A 158 24.84 -7.37 -13.72
CA GLN A 158 25.98 -7.69 -12.88
C GLN A 158 26.34 -9.17 -12.95
N LEU A 159 25.35 -10.06 -12.99
CA LEU A 159 25.57 -11.50 -13.16
C LEU A 159 26.26 -11.80 -14.49
N ALA A 160 25.80 -11.20 -15.59
CA ALA A 160 26.40 -11.38 -16.92
C ALA A 160 27.87 -10.86 -16.98
N ALA A 161 28.15 -9.76 -16.28
CA ALA A 161 29.52 -9.24 -16.17
C ALA A 161 30.45 -10.20 -15.43
N LEU A 162 29.97 -10.80 -14.32
CA LEU A 162 30.76 -11.78 -13.56
C LEU A 162 30.90 -13.11 -14.29
N ASP A 163 29.90 -13.58 -15.03
CA ASP A 163 30.05 -14.77 -15.89
C ASP A 163 31.17 -14.55 -16.95
N THR A 164 31.18 -13.36 -17.56
CA THR A 164 32.26 -13.00 -18.50
C THR A 164 33.63 -12.97 -17.80
N THR A 165 33.68 -12.43 -16.58
CA THR A 165 34.89 -12.39 -15.75
C THR A 165 35.42 -13.78 -15.46
N ILE A 166 34.59 -14.76 -15.15
CA ILE A 166 34.98 -16.15 -14.93
C ILE A 166 35.64 -16.75 -16.18
N VAL A 167 35.07 -16.49 -17.37
CA VAL A 167 35.65 -16.96 -18.62
C VAL A 167 37.07 -16.42 -18.80
N ILE A 168 37.29 -15.12 -18.60
CA ILE A 168 38.59 -14.45 -18.70
C ILE A 168 39.59 -14.99 -17.66
N SER A 169 39.14 -15.16 -16.40
CA SER A 169 40.00 -15.68 -15.31
C SER A 169 40.41 -17.13 -15.53
N ASN A 170 39.56 -17.98 -16.11
CA ASN A 170 39.92 -19.33 -16.55
C ASN A 170 40.96 -19.32 -17.68
N GLN A 171 40.80 -18.45 -18.69
CA GLN A 171 41.79 -18.30 -19.77
C GLN A 171 43.14 -17.87 -19.21
N ARG A 172 43.14 -16.90 -18.26
CA ARG A 172 44.35 -16.44 -17.59
C ARG A 172 45.05 -17.56 -16.82
N LEU A 173 44.31 -18.35 -16.03
CA LEU A 173 44.88 -19.48 -15.31
C LEU A 173 45.47 -20.52 -16.25
N THR A 174 44.79 -20.83 -17.34
CA THR A 174 45.28 -21.78 -18.37
C THR A 174 46.58 -21.27 -19.00
N LEU A 175 46.63 -19.97 -19.36
CA LEU A 175 47.81 -19.36 -19.91
C LEU A 175 48.99 -19.34 -18.92
N ALA A 176 48.72 -19.01 -17.63
CA ALA A 176 49.75 -19.06 -16.58
C ALA A 176 50.33 -20.47 -16.38
N LYS A 177 49.48 -21.51 -16.38
CA LYS A 177 49.92 -22.92 -16.34
C LYS A 177 50.79 -23.29 -17.52
N ASN A 178 50.37 -22.94 -18.75
CA ASN A 178 51.14 -23.24 -19.96
C ASN A 178 52.53 -22.56 -19.95
N ARG A 179 52.58 -21.27 -19.54
CA ARG A 179 53.84 -20.52 -19.42
C ARG A 179 54.77 -21.11 -18.36
N PHE A 180 54.23 -21.57 -17.24
CA PHE A 180 54.98 -22.27 -16.21
C PHE A 180 55.58 -23.57 -16.75
N THR A 181 54.81 -24.38 -17.46
CA THR A 181 55.26 -25.66 -18.02
C THR A 181 56.41 -25.50 -18.98
N ILE A 182 56.43 -24.41 -19.77
CA ILE A 182 57.53 -24.11 -20.73
C ILE A 182 58.62 -23.24 -20.10
N GLY A 183 58.63 -23.04 -18.77
CA GLY A 183 59.65 -22.31 -18.03
C GLY A 183 59.62 -20.78 -18.20
N LYS A 184 58.55 -20.19 -18.74
CA LYS A 184 58.41 -18.75 -18.99
C LYS A 184 57.62 -17.99 -17.91
N ALA A 185 57.13 -18.69 -16.86
CA ALA A 185 56.45 -18.09 -15.71
C ALA A 185 56.80 -18.81 -14.41
N SER A 186 56.70 -18.11 -13.29
CA SER A 186 56.92 -18.70 -11.95
C SER A 186 55.69 -19.48 -11.45
N LYS A 187 55.87 -20.38 -10.50
CA LYS A 187 54.81 -21.05 -9.78
C LYS A 187 53.89 -20.04 -9.08
N LEU A 188 54.45 -18.93 -8.60
CA LEU A 188 53.72 -17.85 -7.97
C LEU A 188 52.64 -17.24 -8.90
N GLU A 189 52.96 -17.08 -10.19
CA GLU A 189 52.01 -16.57 -11.18
C GLU A 189 50.79 -17.49 -11.34
N VAL A 190 50.98 -18.80 -11.33
CA VAL A 190 49.90 -19.81 -11.38
C VAL A 190 49.05 -19.76 -10.11
N LEU A 191 49.70 -19.66 -8.94
CA LEU A 191 48.99 -19.60 -7.66
C LEU A 191 48.14 -18.32 -7.55
N ASN A 192 48.68 -17.16 -7.96
CA ASN A 192 47.94 -15.91 -7.98
C ASN A 192 46.73 -15.99 -8.93
N ALA A 193 46.90 -16.53 -10.14
CA ALA A 193 45.79 -16.71 -11.06
C ALA A 193 44.73 -17.66 -10.52
N GLN A 194 45.09 -18.67 -9.75
CA GLN A 194 44.16 -19.58 -9.11
C GLN A 194 43.35 -18.89 -7.95
N VAL A 195 44.04 -18.10 -7.12
CA VAL A 195 43.42 -17.32 -6.04
C VAL A 195 42.42 -16.30 -6.61
N ASP A 196 42.84 -15.60 -7.69
CA ASP A 196 41.95 -14.63 -8.35
C ASP A 196 40.70 -15.30 -8.94
N LEU A 197 40.85 -16.46 -9.61
CA LEU A 197 39.73 -17.22 -10.13
C LEU A 197 38.76 -17.65 -8.99
N ASN A 198 39.32 -18.13 -7.87
CA ASN A 198 38.51 -18.53 -6.72
C ASN A 198 37.73 -17.32 -6.14
N SER A 199 38.37 -16.13 -6.06
CA SER A 199 37.73 -14.90 -5.65
C SER A 199 36.57 -14.50 -6.58
N ASP A 200 36.77 -14.59 -7.89
CA ASP A 200 35.78 -14.31 -8.90
C ASP A 200 34.59 -15.30 -8.81
N GLN A 201 34.88 -16.59 -8.55
CA GLN A 201 33.85 -17.61 -8.32
C GLN A 201 33.00 -17.31 -7.07
N VAL A 202 33.61 -16.85 -5.97
CA VAL A 202 32.90 -16.43 -4.76
C VAL A 202 32.01 -15.24 -5.07
N ALA A 203 32.49 -14.24 -5.83
CA ALA A 203 31.69 -13.10 -6.23
C ALA A 203 30.47 -13.53 -7.09
N LEU A 204 30.69 -14.44 -8.05
CA LEU A 204 29.63 -15.00 -8.89
C LEU A 204 28.56 -15.74 -8.06
N LEU A 205 28.96 -16.55 -7.06
CA LEU A 205 28.02 -17.26 -6.20
C LEU A 205 27.14 -16.31 -5.39
N ARG A 206 27.74 -15.24 -4.81
CA ARG A 206 26.99 -14.20 -4.10
C ARG A 206 26.03 -13.44 -5.03
N GLN A 207 26.46 -13.14 -6.25
CA GLN A 207 25.60 -12.47 -7.22
C GLN A 207 24.44 -13.35 -7.68
N LYS A 208 24.64 -14.67 -7.83
CA LYS A 208 23.55 -15.62 -8.11
C LYS A 208 22.51 -15.64 -6.98
N GLU A 209 22.96 -15.58 -5.73
CA GLU A 209 22.08 -15.48 -4.56
C GLU A 209 21.28 -14.16 -4.61
N SER A 210 21.96 -13.01 -4.81
CA SER A 210 21.30 -11.69 -4.90
C SER A 210 20.24 -11.66 -6.01
N TYR A 211 20.56 -12.19 -7.18
CA TYR A 211 19.65 -12.29 -8.32
C TYR A 211 18.43 -13.18 -8.00
N ALA A 212 18.63 -14.32 -7.34
CA ALA A 212 17.56 -15.20 -6.92
C ALA A 212 16.65 -14.53 -5.88
N ASN A 213 17.24 -13.82 -4.91
CA ASN A 213 16.49 -13.09 -3.89
C ASN A 213 15.68 -11.94 -4.50
N ALA A 214 16.22 -11.20 -5.46
CA ALA A 214 15.49 -10.15 -6.20
C ALA A 214 14.29 -10.72 -6.97
N LYS A 215 14.39 -11.91 -7.58
CA LYS A 215 13.26 -12.61 -8.20
C LYS A 215 12.16 -12.96 -7.19
N ILE A 216 12.55 -13.50 -6.04
CA ILE A 216 11.61 -13.85 -4.96
C ILE A 216 10.87 -12.61 -4.48
N LEU A 217 11.59 -11.50 -4.29
CA LEU A 217 11.00 -10.22 -3.86
C LEU A 217 10.01 -9.67 -4.90
N LEU A 218 10.38 -9.68 -6.18
CA LEU A 218 9.46 -9.24 -7.25
C LEU A 218 8.22 -10.13 -7.31
N ASN A 219 8.35 -11.47 -7.22
CA ASN A 219 7.22 -12.38 -7.14
C ASN A 219 6.31 -12.08 -5.95
N GLN A 220 6.88 -11.71 -4.80
CA GLN A 220 6.11 -11.29 -3.62
C GLN A 220 5.29 -10.03 -3.90
N TYR A 221 5.87 -8.99 -4.53
CA TYR A 221 5.14 -7.77 -4.89
C TYR A 221 4.04 -8.04 -5.93
N LEU A 222 4.27 -8.99 -6.84
CA LEU A 222 3.28 -9.46 -7.82
C LEU A 222 2.21 -10.37 -7.21
N ALA A 223 2.35 -10.77 -5.94
CA ALA A 223 1.49 -11.74 -5.26
C ALA A 223 1.30 -13.04 -6.03
N ARG A 224 2.40 -13.59 -6.55
CA ARG A 224 2.46 -14.90 -7.22
C ARG A 224 3.43 -15.84 -6.49
N ASP A 225 3.48 -17.11 -6.90
CA ASP A 225 4.35 -18.09 -6.26
C ASP A 225 5.82 -17.61 -6.30
N PRO A 226 6.52 -17.50 -5.15
CA PRO A 226 7.93 -17.09 -5.08
C PRO A 226 8.88 -17.94 -5.91
N LYS A 227 8.51 -19.17 -6.27
CA LYS A 227 9.33 -20.12 -7.02
C LYS A 227 9.24 -19.96 -8.55
N ILE A 228 8.35 -19.10 -9.05
CA ILE A 228 8.23 -18.85 -10.49
C ILE A 228 9.55 -18.25 -10.99
N ASP A 229 10.16 -18.93 -11.96
CA ASP A 229 11.37 -18.46 -12.64
C ASP A 229 11.03 -17.70 -13.93
N PHE A 230 11.70 -16.57 -14.14
CA PHE A 230 11.50 -15.68 -15.28
C PHE A 230 12.77 -14.84 -15.52
N LYS A 231 12.82 -14.16 -16.65
CA LYS A 231 13.81 -13.13 -16.96
C LYS A 231 13.10 -11.80 -17.17
N VAL A 232 13.81 -10.72 -16.94
CA VAL A 232 13.37 -9.37 -17.31
C VAL A 232 13.99 -8.95 -18.64
N THR A 233 13.42 -7.93 -19.29
CA THR A 233 13.97 -7.39 -20.54
C THR A 233 15.35 -6.78 -20.30
N ASP A 234 16.20 -6.81 -21.33
CA ASP A 234 17.59 -6.33 -21.23
C ASP A 234 17.78 -4.83 -21.55
N GLN A 235 16.68 -4.06 -21.60
CA GLN A 235 16.73 -2.63 -21.96
C GLN A 235 16.04 -1.77 -20.89
N VAL A 236 16.73 -0.70 -20.51
CA VAL A 236 16.18 0.38 -19.67
C VAL A 236 16.19 1.66 -20.49
N THR A 237 15.04 2.27 -20.65
CA THR A 237 14.90 3.60 -21.24
C THR A 237 14.54 4.60 -20.16
N VAL A 238 15.30 5.67 -20.04
CA VAL A 238 15.03 6.78 -19.12
C VAL A 238 14.49 7.94 -19.94
N ASP A 239 13.38 8.51 -19.51
CA ASP A 239 12.84 9.73 -20.12
C ASP A 239 13.70 10.94 -19.72
N SER A 240 14.45 11.48 -20.66
CA SER A 240 15.36 12.63 -20.43
C SER A 240 14.72 14.00 -20.59
N LYS A 241 13.37 14.08 -20.82
CA LYS A 241 12.69 15.31 -21.18
C LYS A 241 11.76 15.86 -20.08
N LEU A 242 11.85 15.36 -18.86
CA LEU A 242 11.04 15.85 -17.77
C LEU A 242 11.37 17.30 -17.42
N VAL A 243 10.34 18.12 -17.19
CA VAL A 243 10.46 19.55 -16.85
C VAL A 243 9.85 19.77 -15.46
N LEU A 244 10.60 20.38 -14.54
CA LEU A 244 10.18 20.61 -13.16
C LEU A 244 8.86 21.39 -13.06
N ALA A 245 8.70 22.46 -13.89
CA ALA A 245 7.51 23.30 -13.85
C ALA A 245 6.24 22.51 -14.22
N ASP A 246 6.33 21.60 -15.19
CA ASP A 246 5.21 20.75 -15.59
C ASP A 246 4.87 19.72 -14.51
N LEU A 247 5.89 19.14 -13.88
CA LEU A 247 5.72 18.20 -12.75
C LEU A 247 5.07 18.88 -11.56
N ILE A 248 5.45 20.11 -11.21
CA ILE A 248 4.82 20.87 -10.12
C ILE A 248 3.34 21.16 -10.46
N ASN A 249 3.05 21.61 -11.69
CA ASN A 249 1.67 21.86 -12.11
C ASN A 249 0.81 20.58 -12.09
N LEU A 250 1.37 19.46 -12.48
CA LEU A 250 0.70 18.17 -12.45
C LEU A 250 0.45 17.71 -11.03
N ALA A 251 1.48 17.79 -10.17
CA ALA A 251 1.40 17.41 -8.77
C ALA A 251 0.32 18.21 -7.99
N GLN A 252 0.21 19.51 -8.24
CA GLN A 252 -0.83 20.35 -7.63
C GLN A 252 -2.26 19.90 -7.98
N LYS A 253 -2.43 19.23 -9.12
CA LYS A 253 -3.74 18.74 -9.59
C LYS A 253 -4.02 17.30 -9.24
N GLN A 254 -3.00 16.47 -9.15
CA GLN A 254 -3.15 15.01 -9.12
C GLN A 254 -2.48 14.32 -7.92
N ASN A 255 -1.67 15.04 -7.12
CA ASN A 255 -1.01 14.42 -5.98
C ASN A 255 -2.01 14.02 -4.91
N GLN A 256 -2.05 12.73 -4.59
CA GLN A 256 -3.03 12.13 -3.68
C GLN A 256 -2.88 12.61 -2.23
N ALA A 257 -1.66 12.93 -1.78
CA ALA A 257 -1.44 13.45 -0.44
C ALA A 257 -2.03 14.87 -0.28
N LEU A 258 -1.90 15.71 -1.31
CA LEU A 258 -2.52 17.04 -1.33
C LEU A 258 -4.06 16.94 -1.42
N GLU A 259 -4.58 16.06 -2.28
CA GLU A 259 -6.02 15.80 -2.40
C GLU A 259 -6.61 15.38 -1.05
N THR A 260 -5.94 14.48 -0.33
CA THR A 260 -6.33 14.05 1.03
C THR A 260 -6.48 15.24 1.99
N GLN A 261 -5.54 16.20 2.00
CA GLN A 261 -5.65 17.37 2.88
C GLN A 261 -6.82 18.29 2.50
N ILE A 262 -7.09 18.46 1.20
CA ILE A 262 -8.23 19.23 0.72
C ILE A 262 -9.56 18.59 1.15
N ILE A 263 -9.67 17.26 1.04
CA ILE A 263 -10.85 16.52 1.50
C ILE A 263 -11.02 16.65 3.01
N ASN A 264 -9.94 16.51 3.80
CA ASN A 264 -9.95 16.66 5.25
C ASN A 264 -10.46 18.05 5.68
N LYS A 265 -10.06 19.11 5.00
CA LYS A 265 -10.62 20.45 5.24
C LYS A 265 -12.13 20.47 5.00
N ARG A 266 -12.59 19.85 3.90
CA ARG A 266 -14.03 19.78 3.60
C ARG A 266 -14.80 19.01 4.66
N VAL A 267 -14.23 17.90 5.16
CA VAL A 267 -14.79 17.14 6.30
C VAL A 267 -14.91 18.02 7.55
N ALA A 268 -13.88 18.81 7.87
CA ALA A 268 -13.90 19.73 9.00
C ALA A 268 -14.95 20.85 8.82
N GLU A 269 -15.14 21.38 7.63
CA GLU A 269 -16.20 22.36 7.33
C GLU A 269 -17.61 21.77 7.55
N LEU A 270 -17.82 20.51 7.13
CA LEU A 270 -19.07 19.81 7.34
C LEU A 270 -19.29 19.46 8.82
N GLN A 271 -18.22 19.16 9.56
CA GLN A 271 -18.28 18.99 10.99
C GLN A 271 -18.71 20.29 11.71
N LEU A 272 -18.21 21.44 11.30
CA LEU A 272 -18.68 22.73 11.82
C LEU A 272 -20.17 22.94 11.55
N LYS A 273 -20.70 22.54 10.37
CA LYS A 273 -22.12 22.61 10.07
C LYS A 273 -22.94 21.73 11.03
N GLN A 274 -22.45 20.51 11.32
CA GLN A 274 -23.10 19.62 12.28
C GLN A 274 -23.10 20.21 13.71
N VAL A 275 -21.98 20.78 14.15
CA VAL A 275 -21.89 21.46 15.46
C VAL A 275 -22.84 22.66 15.54
N LYS A 276 -22.97 23.45 14.47
CA LYS A 276 -23.93 24.57 14.42
C LYS A 276 -25.39 24.11 14.45
N ALA A 277 -25.68 22.91 13.92
CA ALA A 277 -27.00 22.34 13.93
C ALA A 277 -27.55 22.11 15.36
N ASP A 278 -26.67 21.87 16.33
CA ASP A 278 -27.05 21.67 17.74
C ASP A 278 -27.66 22.93 18.42
N ARG A 279 -27.68 24.09 17.71
CA ARG A 279 -28.44 25.29 18.11
C ARG A 279 -29.96 25.20 17.85
N TYR A 280 -30.34 24.25 17.02
CA TYR A 280 -31.75 24.10 16.63
C TYR A 280 -32.41 22.98 17.42
N PRO A 281 -33.76 22.99 17.52
CA PRO A 281 -34.48 21.92 18.18
C PRO A 281 -34.30 20.60 17.42
N VAL A 282 -34.27 19.51 18.18
CA VAL A 282 -34.35 18.15 17.63
C VAL A 282 -35.81 17.69 17.78
N VAL A 283 -36.45 17.34 16.66
CA VAL A 283 -37.83 16.83 16.65
C VAL A 283 -37.78 15.35 16.27
N ARG A 284 -38.37 14.54 17.20
CA ARG A 284 -38.45 13.09 17.04
C ARG A 284 -39.91 12.64 17.09
N LEU A 285 -40.26 11.76 16.17
CA LEU A 285 -41.50 10.99 16.22
C LEU A 285 -41.20 9.65 16.88
N SER A 286 -42.11 9.19 17.70
CA SER A 286 -42.10 7.86 18.30
C SER A 286 -43.47 7.20 18.19
N SER A 287 -43.46 5.90 17.88
CA SER A 287 -44.66 5.07 17.94
C SER A 287 -44.27 3.67 18.39
N GLY A 288 -45.13 2.99 19.12
CA GLY A 288 -44.85 1.63 19.56
C GLY A 288 -46.11 0.91 20.04
N TYR A 289 -46.08 -0.40 19.91
CA TYR A 289 -47.10 -1.26 20.52
C TYR A 289 -46.44 -2.07 21.63
N ASN A 290 -46.87 -1.82 22.88
CA ASN A 290 -46.26 -2.37 24.08
C ASN A 290 -47.27 -3.23 24.84
N PHE A 291 -46.73 -4.27 25.47
CA PHE A 291 -47.37 -5.13 26.43
C PHE A 291 -46.66 -4.93 27.76
N ALA A 292 -47.45 -4.75 28.84
CA ALA A 292 -46.91 -4.62 30.19
C ALA A 292 -47.71 -5.54 31.13
N GLU A 293 -47.02 -6.43 31.79
CA GLU A 293 -47.57 -7.31 32.80
C GLU A 293 -46.81 -7.03 34.12
N SER A 294 -47.57 -6.83 35.18
CA SER A 294 -47.02 -6.54 36.50
C SER A 294 -47.77 -7.30 37.56
N GLU A 295 -47.01 -7.97 38.44
CA GLU A 295 -47.51 -8.58 39.66
C GLU A 295 -46.83 -7.91 40.84
N SER A 296 -47.64 -7.51 41.84
CA SER A 296 -47.13 -6.82 43.03
C SER A 296 -47.81 -7.32 44.28
N SER A 297 -47.03 -7.61 45.29
CA SER A 297 -47.54 -7.86 46.65
C SER A 297 -47.91 -6.57 47.37
N LEU A 298 -47.64 -5.40 46.78
CA LEU A 298 -47.86 -4.08 47.35
C LEU A 298 -49.03 -3.40 46.66
N GLY A 299 -49.98 -2.89 47.42
CA GLY A 299 -51.13 -2.09 46.94
C GLY A 299 -52.40 -2.87 46.75
N PHE A 300 -53.43 -2.23 46.12
CA PHE A 300 -54.74 -2.77 45.94
C PHE A 300 -54.90 -3.76 44.79
N THR A 301 -53.95 -3.75 43.84
CA THR A 301 -53.98 -4.60 42.66
C THR A 301 -52.85 -5.58 42.72
N SER A 302 -53.13 -6.87 42.74
CA SER A 302 -52.12 -7.94 42.77
C SER A 302 -51.50 -8.22 41.39
N ALA A 303 -52.26 -8.03 40.32
CA ALA A 303 -51.79 -8.20 38.95
C ALA A 303 -52.42 -7.19 38.02
N THR A 304 -51.59 -6.69 37.05
CA THR A 304 -52.07 -5.74 36.02
C THR A 304 -51.52 -6.21 34.68
N SER A 305 -52.38 -6.27 33.68
CA SER A 305 -51.97 -6.52 32.29
C SER A 305 -52.50 -5.41 31.42
N SER A 306 -51.61 -4.78 30.64
CA SER A 306 -51.99 -3.72 29.72
C SER A 306 -51.31 -3.91 28.37
N ARG A 307 -51.96 -3.52 27.31
CA ARG A 307 -51.46 -3.52 25.95
C ARG A 307 -52.01 -2.36 25.17
N GLY A 308 -51.17 -1.76 24.30
CA GLY A 308 -51.69 -0.65 23.52
C GLY A 308 -50.69 0.01 22.62
N LEU A 309 -51.18 0.83 21.71
CA LEU A 309 -50.42 1.67 20.80
C LEU A 309 -50.10 3.00 21.51
N ASN A 310 -48.78 3.32 21.55
CA ASN A 310 -48.28 4.61 21.99
C ASN A 310 -47.74 5.36 20.77
N TYR A 311 -48.09 6.62 20.61
CA TYR A 311 -47.53 7.48 19.57
C TYR A 311 -47.37 8.90 20.10
N GLY A 312 -46.37 9.59 19.59
CA GLY A 312 -46.13 10.96 20.03
C GLY A 312 -44.95 11.59 19.26
N PHE A 313 -44.76 12.86 19.54
CA PHE A 313 -43.55 13.56 19.11
C PHE A 313 -42.92 14.23 20.32
N ASN A 314 -41.60 14.37 20.23
CA ASN A 314 -40.83 15.11 21.22
C ASN A 314 -39.95 16.14 20.47
N ALA A 315 -40.00 17.39 20.92
CA ALA A 315 -39.15 18.47 20.45
C ALA A 315 -38.30 18.96 21.62
N THR A 316 -36.98 18.81 21.50
CA THR A 316 -36.02 19.19 22.53
C THR A 316 -35.08 20.28 22.00
N LEU A 317 -34.97 21.38 22.75
CA LEU A 317 -34.03 22.49 22.48
C LEU A 317 -33.24 22.79 23.74
N ASN A 318 -31.92 22.77 23.63
CA ASN A 318 -31.07 23.24 24.72
C ASN A 318 -31.03 24.79 24.73
N ILE A 319 -31.65 25.41 25.69
CA ILE A 319 -31.71 26.88 25.83
C ILE A 319 -30.40 27.41 26.40
N PHE A 320 -29.80 26.68 27.33
CA PHE A 320 -28.51 27.00 27.94
C PHE A 320 -27.76 25.71 28.27
N ASP A 321 -26.52 25.63 27.84
CA ASP A 321 -25.66 24.46 27.99
C ASP A 321 -24.31 24.78 28.66
N GLY A 322 -24.26 25.91 29.43
CA GLY A 322 -23.00 26.36 30.05
C GLY A 322 -21.96 26.85 29.04
N PHE A 323 -22.38 27.46 27.93
CA PHE A 323 -21.54 27.95 26.82
C PHE A 323 -20.80 26.84 26.06
N ASN A 324 -21.14 25.59 26.26
CA ASN A 324 -20.48 24.46 25.54
C ASN A 324 -20.67 24.56 24.03
N GLN A 325 -21.84 24.97 23.55
CA GLN A 325 -22.10 25.19 22.14
C GLN A 325 -21.12 26.21 21.52
N HIS A 326 -20.94 27.36 22.21
CA HIS A 326 -20.00 28.39 21.75
C HIS A 326 -18.56 27.88 21.69
N ARG A 327 -18.14 27.15 22.76
CA ARG A 327 -16.81 26.50 22.80
C ARG A 327 -16.63 25.50 21.64
N ASN A 328 -17.62 24.62 21.41
CA ASN A 328 -17.56 23.58 20.37
C ASN A 328 -17.46 24.21 18.96
N GLU A 329 -18.21 25.29 18.70
CA GLU A 329 -18.07 26.02 17.43
C GLU A 329 -16.68 26.67 17.27
N LYS A 330 -16.12 27.23 18.33
CA LYS A 330 -14.77 27.81 18.30
C LYS A 330 -13.73 26.73 18.02
N VAL A 331 -13.83 25.58 18.67
CA VAL A 331 -12.97 24.41 18.43
C VAL A 331 -13.08 23.95 16.96
N ALA A 332 -14.30 23.80 16.44
CA ALA A 332 -14.50 23.38 15.05
C ALA A 332 -13.96 24.39 14.04
N LYS A 333 -14.00 25.69 14.33
CA LYS A 333 -13.37 26.73 13.47
C LYS A 333 -11.84 26.61 13.48
N LEU A 334 -11.23 26.40 14.65
CA LEU A 334 -9.78 26.17 14.75
C LEU A 334 -9.34 24.89 14.02
N GLN A 335 -10.19 23.84 13.99
CA GLN A 335 -9.93 22.62 13.21
C GLN A 335 -9.92 22.90 11.70
N ILE A 336 -10.79 23.78 11.20
CA ILE A 336 -10.76 24.21 9.78
C ILE A 336 -9.48 25.00 9.49
N GLU A 337 -9.09 25.93 10.39
CA GLU A 337 -7.85 26.69 10.26
C GLU A 337 -6.62 25.77 10.25
N ASN A 338 -6.55 24.79 11.16
CA ASN A 338 -5.51 23.77 11.18
C ASN A 338 -5.48 22.95 9.86
N SER A 339 -6.65 22.61 9.31
CA SER A 339 -6.73 21.90 8.02
C SER A 339 -6.23 22.76 6.85
N GLN A 340 -6.46 24.08 6.90
CA GLN A 340 -5.91 25.02 5.91
C GLN A 340 -4.38 25.07 5.99
N ILE A 341 -3.82 25.20 7.20
CA ILE A 341 -2.37 25.18 7.44
C ILE A 341 -1.75 23.86 6.98
N ALA A 342 -2.45 22.73 7.20
CA ALA A 342 -2.00 21.41 6.72
C ALA A 342 -1.91 21.34 5.18
N ILE A 343 -2.83 21.99 4.46
CA ILE A 343 -2.77 22.09 2.99
C ILE A 343 -1.53 22.90 2.56
N GLU A 344 -1.28 24.03 3.20
CA GLU A 344 -0.12 24.91 2.90
C GLU A 344 1.19 24.17 3.21
N GLN A 345 1.26 23.48 4.33
CA GLN A 345 2.39 22.63 4.70
C GLN A 345 2.62 21.52 3.67
N GLN A 346 1.56 20.82 3.24
CA GLN A 346 1.66 19.73 2.26
C GLN A 346 2.14 20.26 0.90
N ASN A 347 1.68 21.45 0.48
CA ASN A 347 2.16 22.11 -0.75
C ASN A 347 3.66 22.42 -0.67
N MET A 348 4.13 22.95 0.46
CA MET A 348 5.54 23.24 0.67
C MET A 348 6.38 21.96 0.65
N ILE A 349 5.94 20.91 1.34
CA ILE A 349 6.61 19.59 1.35
C ILE A 349 6.69 19.03 -0.07
N LEU A 350 5.60 19.05 -0.81
CA LEU A 350 5.53 18.51 -2.17
C LEU A 350 6.47 19.26 -3.13
N ASN A 351 6.48 20.59 -3.08
CA ASN A 351 7.39 21.40 -3.90
C ASN A 351 8.87 21.14 -3.54
N SER A 352 9.18 20.97 -2.26
CA SER A 352 10.53 20.63 -1.80
C SER A 352 10.94 19.23 -2.28
N GLN A 353 10.07 18.23 -2.13
CA GLN A 353 10.33 16.86 -2.59
C GLN A 353 10.55 16.80 -4.10
N LEU A 354 9.69 17.48 -4.88
CA LEU A 354 9.85 17.56 -6.34
C LEU A 354 11.17 18.22 -6.74
N SER A 355 11.56 19.31 -6.06
CA SER A 355 12.81 20.01 -6.36
C SER A 355 14.04 19.14 -6.04
N ILE A 356 14.04 18.44 -4.91
CA ILE A 356 15.12 17.51 -4.52
C ILE A 356 15.18 16.33 -5.51
N ALA A 357 14.03 15.69 -5.79
CA ALA A 357 13.97 14.56 -6.71
C ALA A 357 14.39 14.95 -8.13
N PHE A 358 14.04 16.17 -8.58
CA PHE A 358 14.43 16.67 -9.90
C PHE A 358 15.94 16.94 -9.98
N GLN A 359 16.56 17.48 -8.92
CA GLN A 359 18.02 17.64 -8.87
C GLN A 359 18.73 16.29 -8.92
N THR A 360 18.23 15.29 -8.17
CA THR A 360 18.76 13.92 -8.21
C THR A 360 18.61 13.31 -9.61
N TYR A 361 17.48 13.51 -10.25
CA TYR A 361 17.23 13.02 -11.60
C TYR A 361 18.20 13.65 -12.62
N LEU A 362 18.44 14.95 -12.59
CA LEU A 362 19.41 15.60 -13.47
C LEU A 362 20.82 15.05 -13.27
N THR A 363 21.25 14.91 -12.01
CA THR A 363 22.57 14.34 -11.68
C THR A 363 22.69 12.89 -12.20
N ASN A 364 21.64 12.08 -12.03
CA ASN A 364 21.65 10.70 -12.48
C ASN A 364 21.66 10.58 -14.02
N LEU A 365 21.07 11.51 -14.76
CA LEU A 365 21.20 11.56 -16.23
C LEU A 365 22.64 11.83 -16.65
N GLU A 366 23.31 12.80 -16.03
CA GLU A 366 24.72 13.09 -16.32
C GLU A 366 25.64 11.90 -15.95
N LEU A 367 25.32 11.18 -14.87
CA LEU A 367 26.06 10.00 -14.45
C LEU A 367 25.92 8.84 -15.43
N ILE A 368 24.78 8.65 -16.11
CA ILE A 368 24.63 7.62 -17.14
C ILE A 368 25.64 7.86 -18.25
N ASP A 369 25.69 9.06 -18.82
CA ASP A 369 26.57 9.40 -19.93
C ASP A 369 28.04 9.22 -19.53
N LEU A 370 28.43 9.69 -18.35
CA LEU A 370 29.79 9.56 -17.85
C LEU A 370 30.21 8.10 -17.61
N GLU A 371 29.32 7.28 -17.02
CA GLU A 371 29.65 5.89 -16.72
C GLU A 371 29.55 4.99 -17.98
N GLU A 372 28.78 5.36 -18.99
CA GLU A 372 28.77 4.72 -20.31
C GLU A 372 30.12 4.88 -20.99
N ASP A 373 30.65 6.11 -21.01
CA ASP A 373 31.98 6.41 -21.55
C ASP A 373 33.07 5.68 -20.77
N ASN A 374 33.01 5.68 -19.44
CA ASN A 374 33.93 4.95 -18.57
C ASN A 374 33.92 3.45 -18.83
N GLU A 375 32.77 2.83 -19.03
CA GLU A 375 32.64 1.41 -19.37
C GLU A 375 33.24 1.09 -20.72
N ALA A 376 32.97 1.94 -21.73
CA ALA A 376 33.52 1.77 -23.06
C ALA A 376 35.08 1.85 -23.07
N ILE A 377 35.67 2.82 -22.36
CA ILE A 377 37.11 2.97 -22.19
C ILE A 377 37.67 1.78 -21.44
N ALA A 378 37.04 1.36 -20.34
CA ALA A 378 37.54 0.22 -19.55
C ALA A 378 37.48 -1.11 -20.33
N ARG A 379 36.43 -1.30 -21.15
CA ARG A 379 36.31 -2.45 -22.07
C ARG A 379 37.43 -2.48 -23.09
N GLN A 380 37.71 -1.35 -23.73
CA GLN A 380 38.81 -1.24 -24.71
C GLN A 380 40.17 -1.49 -24.04
N ASN A 381 40.39 -0.91 -22.85
CA ASN A 381 41.60 -1.14 -22.07
C ASN A 381 41.77 -2.63 -21.74
N LEU A 382 40.73 -3.30 -21.26
CA LEU A 382 40.79 -4.74 -20.98
C LEU A 382 41.16 -5.55 -22.25
N GLN A 383 40.55 -5.23 -23.40
CA GLN A 383 40.85 -5.94 -24.64
C GLN A 383 42.33 -5.78 -25.06
N ILE A 384 42.82 -4.55 -25.07
CA ILE A 384 44.23 -4.27 -25.38
C ILE A 384 45.17 -4.98 -24.40
N THR A 385 44.85 -4.94 -23.13
CA THR A 385 45.63 -5.55 -22.06
C THR A 385 45.60 -7.08 -22.16
N LEU A 386 44.47 -7.69 -22.52
CA LEU A 386 44.35 -9.12 -22.77
C LEU A 386 45.26 -9.57 -23.93
N ASP A 387 45.28 -8.82 -25.02
CA ASP A 387 46.10 -9.16 -26.18
C ASP A 387 47.61 -9.02 -25.87
N LYS A 388 48.00 -7.96 -25.15
CA LYS A 388 49.36 -7.79 -24.65
C LYS A 388 49.78 -8.89 -23.67
N PHE A 389 48.85 -9.32 -22.81
CA PHE A 389 49.08 -10.42 -21.87
C PHE A 389 49.30 -11.75 -22.61
N LYS A 390 48.50 -12.05 -23.65
CA LYS A 390 48.66 -13.28 -24.47
C LYS A 390 50.06 -13.38 -25.10
N ILE A 391 50.60 -12.28 -25.61
CA ILE A 391 51.94 -12.25 -26.21
C ILE A 391 53.06 -12.09 -25.17
N GLY A 392 52.73 -11.84 -23.92
CA GLY A 392 53.68 -11.83 -22.81
C GLY A 392 54.40 -10.51 -22.59
N THR A 393 53.89 -9.39 -23.06
CA THR A 393 54.51 -8.07 -22.97
C THR A 393 54.10 -7.28 -21.71
N ILE A 394 53.16 -7.79 -20.93
CA ILE A 394 52.72 -7.18 -19.65
C ILE A 394 52.66 -8.21 -18.54
N THR A 395 52.59 -7.71 -17.31
CA THR A 395 52.53 -8.57 -16.12
C THR A 395 51.08 -9.07 -15.87
N THR A 396 50.98 -10.15 -15.09
CA THR A 396 49.67 -10.68 -14.64
C THR A 396 48.94 -9.70 -13.74
N ILE A 397 49.64 -8.81 -13.04
CA ILE A 397 49.09 -7.78 -12.16
C ILE A 397 48.42 -6.69 -13.00
N ASP A 398 49.09 -6.20 -14.06
CA ASP A 398 48.52 -5.17 -14.95
C ASP A 398 47.24 -5.68 -15.62
N PHE A 399 47.26 -6.95 -16.05
CA PHE A 399 46.04 -7.58 -16.60
C PHE A 399 44.90 -7.67 -15.59
N ARG A 400 45.21 -8.11 -14.33
CA ARG A 400 44.20 -8.17 -13.27
C ARG A 400 43.61 -6.81 -12.96
N THR A 401 44.41 -5.78 -12.92
CA THR A 401 43.98 -4.40 -12.72
C THR A 401 43.01 -3.94 -13.81
N ALA A 402 43.33 -4.18 -15.09
CA ALA A 402 42.44 -3.85 -16.20
C ALA A 402 41.09 -4.64 -16.13
N GLN A 403 41.16 -5.93 -15.76
CA GLN A 403 40.00 -6.78 -15.59
C GLN A 403 39.07 -6.24 -14.49
N LEU A 404 39.60 -5.92 -13.31
CA LEU A 404 38.83 -5.35 -12.20
C LEU A 404 38.26 -3.98 -12.56
N ASN A 405 39.03 -3.12 -13.24
CA ASN A 405 38.55 -1.81 -13.69
C ASN A 405 37.35 -1.95 -14.63
N TYR A 406 37.36 -2.90 -15.56
CA TYR A 406 36.26 -3.16 -16.45
C TYR A 406 34.99 -3.65 -15.68
N VAL A 407 35.15 -4.64 -14.78
CA VAL A 407 34.04 -5.15 -13.98
C VAL A 407 33.41 -4.03 -13.15
N ASN A 408 34.26 -3.22 -12.48
CA ASN A 408 33.79 -2.10 -11.67
C ASN A 408 33.08 -1.02 -12.51
N ALA A 409 33.62 -0.70 -13.71
CA ALA A 409 32.99 0.25 -14.64
C ALA A 409 31.62 -0.27 -15.11
N LYS A 410 31.51 -1.56 -15.44
CA LYS A 410 30.26 -2.19 -15.85
C LYS A 410 29.22 -2.17 -14.73
N VAL A 411 29.64 -2.43 -13.48
CA VAL A 411 28.76 -2.35 -12.30
C VAL A 411 28.27 -0.92 -12.08
N ARG A 412 29.18 0.09 -12.14
CA ARG A 412 28.80 1.50 -11.98
C ARG A 412 27.83 1.96 -13.07
N TYR A 413 28.06 1.60 -14.32
CA TYR A 413 27.14 1.92 -15.42
C TYR A 413 25.74 1.31 -15.20
N SER A 414 25.67 0.03 -14.81
CA SER A 414 24.40 -0.61 -14.48
C SER A 414 23.69 0.07 -13.29
N ASN A 415 24.46 0.51 -12.28
CA ASN A 415 23.93 1.25 -11.14
C ASN A 415 23.40 2.63 -11.58
N ALA A 416 24.13 3.36 -12.41
CA ALA A 416 23.71 4.67 -12.92
C ALA A 416 22.38 4.57 -13.71
N GLN A 417 22.25 3.56 -14.58
CA GLN A 417 20.99 3.29 -15.29
C GLN A 417 19.82 3.01 -14.34
N TYR A 418 20.05 2.20 -13.31
CA TYR A 418 19.05 1.87 -12.30
C TYR A 418 18.65 3.10 -11.49
N GLU A 419 19.60 3.86 -10.96
CA GLU A 419 19.32 5.05 -10.14
C GLU A 419 18.64 6.16 -10.94
N ALA A 420 19.00 6.35 -12.20
CA ALA A 420 18.34 7.29 -13.09
C ALA A 420 16.88 6.89 -13.32
N LYS A 421 16.62 5.61 -13.55
CA LYS A 421 15.25 5.11 -13.72
C LYS A 421 14.43 5.24 -12.44
N LEU A 422 15.01 4.98 -11.26
CA LEU A 422 14.35 5.20 -9.98
C LEU A 422 14.01 6.66 -9.75
N SER A 423 14.91 7.59 -10.09
CA SER A 423 14.66 9.03 -9.95
C SER A 423 13.55 9.53 -10.89
N GLU A 424 13.48 8.99 -12.12
CA GLU A 424 12.34 9.23 -13.03
C GLU A 424 11.02 8.74 -12.42
N ILE A 425 11.00 7.50 -11.91
CA ILE A 425 9.81 6.90 -11.29
C ILE A 425 9.36 7.73 -10.07
N ALA A 426 10.29 8.12 -9.20
CA ALA A 426 10.00 8.93 -8.03
C ALA A 426 9.38 10.30 -8.40
N LEU A 427 9.87 10.95 -9.46
CA LEU A 427 9.29 12.19 -9.98
C LEU A 427 7.86 12.00 -10.48
N LYS A 428 7.61 10.94 -11.25
CA LYS A 428 6.28 10.62 -11.78
C LYS A 428 5.30 10.26 -10.65
N GLU A 429 5.77 9.53 -9.63
CA GLU A 429 4.97 9.21 -8.44
C GLU A 429 4.60 10.48 -7.67
N LEU A 430 5.55 11.38 -7.40
CA LEU A 430 5.31 12.67 -6.74
C LEU A 430 4.35 13.56 -7.56
N ALA A 431 4.45 13.53 -8.87
CA ALA A 431 3.52 14.23 -9.77
C ALA A 431 2.11 13.62 -9.79
N GLY A 432 1.91 12.43 -9.21
CA GLY A 432 0.63 11.72 -9.23
C GLY A 432 0.30 11.08 -10.58
N ASN A 433 1.31 10.88 -11.43
CA ASN A 433 1.14 10.29 -12.76
C ASN A 433 1.34 8.77 -12.70
N ILE A 434 0.30 8.01 -13.06
CA ILE A 434 0.31 6.54 -13.11
C ILE A 434 0.83 6.02 -14.47
N ASN A 435 0.88 6.85 -15.50
CA ASN A 435 1.35 6.45 -16.83
C ASN A 435 2.90 6.42 -16.84
N PHE A 436 3.43 5.22 -16.78
CA PHE A 436 4.86 4.94 -16.88
C PHE A 436 5.25 4.49 -18.30
#